data_70c053e77213ddf291c531cfa2a5fda1
#
_entry.id   70c053e77213ddf291c531cfa2a5fda1
#
_cell.length_a   1.000
_cell.length_b   1.000
_cell.length_c   1.000
_cell.angle_alpha   90.00
_cell.angle_beta   90.00
_cell.angle_gamma   90.00
#
_symmetry.space_group_name_H-M   'P 1'
#
loop_
_entity.id
_entity.type
_entity.pdbx_description
1 polymer ?
#
loop_
_entity_poly.entity_id
_entity_poly.type
_entity_poly.pdbx_seq_one_letter_code
_entity_poly.pdbx_strand_id
1 'polypeptide(L)'
;MKNKVIRTSFKEKYKDGRLKEKGTLIDGVKQGTFVFYKYLNATKPKKVKLNKYINATYPGKPYRKRKTIGTYKDGRANGDYKIFENNVLVEEGTFLNDLAQGAFKQYRPHYASKNNIINRVLSFYYRKKRKAGLFIEGNYKDGLFHGELRFEGLPWEEDEFSICNFCEGWEDGTQTVWGKDGQIRSTLEWKKGKKHGVEKEYFRNGRLRSLRTFKEGELHGLKQEFYEDGRLESQWTWKNGILHGPYRERDFNDDEDFGWLQLERGNYFNGEKKGKYIRYIGDLPFKPKKGKDDPNWERGIHK
;
A
#
# COMPACT_ATOMS: atom_id res chain seq x y z
N MET A 1 -42.76 37.34 -23.30
CA MET A 1 -43.41 36.12 -22.74
C MET A 1 -42.44 35.47 -21.77
N LYS A 2 -42.78 35.29 -20.49
CA LYS A 2 -41.90 34.58 -19.53
C LYS A 2 -42.00 33.09 -19.88
N ASN A 3 -40.90 32.49 -20.35
CA ASN A 3 -40.83 31.06 -20.58
C ASN A 3 -41.19 30.33 -19.26
N LYS A 4 -42.23 29.49 -19.27
CA LYS A 4 -42.66 28.72 -18.10
C LYS A 4 -41.66 27.61 -17.85
N VAL A 5 -40.84 27.70 -16.83
CA VAL A 5 -39.91 26.66 -16.40
C VAL A 5 -40.69 25.44 -15.94
N ILE A 6 -40.44 24.29 -16.58
CA ILE A 6 -41.10 23.01 -16.27
C ILE A 6 -40.23 22.23 -15.31
N ARG A 7 -40.74 22.01 -14.09
CA ARG A 7 -40.09 21.14 -13.09
C ARG A 7 -40.79 19.79 -13.02
N THR A 8 -40.02 18.70 -13.23
CA THR A 8 -40.54 17.34 -13.24
C THR A 8 -39.78 16.46 -12.25
N SER A 9 -40.50 15.72 -11.40
CA SER A 9 -39.92 14.69 -10.56
C SER A 9 -39.49 13.51 -11.44
N PHE A 10 -38.23 13.12 -11.35
CA PHE A 10 -37.63 12.02 -12.12
C PHE A 10 -37.37 10.81 -11.22
N LYS A 11 -37.78 9.61 -11.70
CA LYS A 11 -37.45 8.33 -11.06
C LYS A 11 -37.25 7.28 -12.14
N GLU A 12 -36.10 6.62 -12.12
CA GLU A 12 -35.78 5.49 -12.98
C GLU A 12 -35.60 4.22 -12.13
N LYS A 13 -36.02 3.08 -12.64
CA LYS A 13 -35.88 1.78 -11.98
C LYS A 13 -35.12 0.79 -12.85
N TYR A 14 -34.45 -0.17 -12.22
CA TYR A 14 -33.91 -1.35 -12.86
C TYR A 14 -35.06 -2.26 -13.37
N LYS A 15 -34.72 -3.22 -14.25
CA LYS A 15 -35.71 -4.21 -14.78
C LYS A 15 -36.41 -5.03 -13.68
N ASP A 16 -35.73 -5.21 -12.53
CA ASP A 16 -36.28 -5.91 -11.35
C ASP A 16 -37.10 -5.02 -10.41
N GLY A 17 -37.43 -3.79 -10.83
CA GLY A 17 -38.25 -2.84 -10.09
C GLY A 17 -37.53 -2.03 -9.03
N ARG A 18 -36.26 -2.34 -8.69
CA ARG A 18 -35.47 -1.57 -7.72
C ARG A 18 -35.15 -0.18 -8.27
N LEU A 19 -35.14 0.81 -7.36
CA LEU A 19 -34.85 2.19 -7.74
C LEU A 19 -33.38 2.29 -8.22
N LYS A 20 -33.18 2.85 -9.40
CA LYS A 20 -31.86 3.10 -10.00
C LYS A 20 -31.43 4.54 -9.77
N GLU A 21 -32.32 5.48 -10.02
CA GLU A 21 -32.03 6.91 -9.93
C GLU A 21 -33.29 7.72 -9.56
N LYS A 22 -33.10 8.85 -8.86
CA LYS A 22 -34.16 9.84 -8.65
C LYS A 22 -33.60 11.24 -8.51
N GLY A 23 -34.37 12.26 -8.90
CA GLY A 23 -34.02 13.69 -8.82
C GLY A 23 -35.06 14.57 -9.38
N THR A 24 -34.70 15.78 -9.80
CA THR A 24 -35.59 16.75 -10.43
C THR A 24 -35.00 17.17 -11.77
N LEU A 25 -35.85 17.14 -12.81
CA LEU A 25 -35.54 17.73 -14.11
C LEU A 25 -36.15 19.13 -14.20
N ILE A 26 -35.40 20.06 -14.77
CA ILE A 26 -35.88 21.38 -15.17
C ILE A 26 -35.72 21.46 -16.68
N ASP A 27 -36.83 21.64 -17.37
CA ASP A 27 -36.93 21.62 -18.86
C ASP A 27 -36.25 20.37 -19.47
N GLY A 28 -36.45 19.19 -18.80
CA GLY A 28 -35.91 17.92 -19.23
C GLY A 28 -34.43 17.68 -18.81
N VAL A 29 -33.74 18.66 -18.22
CA VAL A 29 -32.31 18.58 -17.84
C VAL A 29 -32.19 18.34 -16.35
N LYS A 30 -31.19 17.51 -15.92
CA LYS A 30 -30.91 17.26 -14.51
C LYS A 30 -30.41 18.51 -13.81
N GLN A 31 -31.13 18.90 -12.72
CA GLN A 31 -30.82 20.06 -11.91
C GLN A 31 -30.97 19.73 -10.41
N GLY A 32 -30.03 20.23 -9.58
CA GLY A 32 -30.05 20.03 -8.15
C GLY A 32 -29.63 18.63 -7.72
N THR A 33 -30.14 18.16 -6.59
CA THR A 33 -29.72 16.91 -5.98
C THR A 33 -30.31 15.67 -6.69
N PHE A 34 -29.41 14.76 -7.09
CA PHE A 34 -29.74 13.43 -7.61
C PHE A 34 -29.23 12.34 -6.67
N VAL A 35 -29.98 11.22 -6.65
CA VAL A 35 -29.61 10.04 -5.87
C VAL A 35 -29.59 8.83 -6.79
N PHE A 36 -28.42 8.18 -6.84
CA PHE A 36 -28.19 6.98 -7.62
C PHE A 36 -28.04 5.77 -6.71
N TYR A 37 -28.51 4.62 -7.17
CA TYR A 37 -28.38 3.35 -6.48
C TYR A 37 -27.73 2.31 -7.40
N LYS A 38 -26.68 1.66 -6.92
CA LYS A 38 -26.05 0.51 -7.56
C LYS A 38 -26.11 -0.69 -6.62
N TYR A 39 -26.60 -1.80 -7.12
CA TYR A 39 -26.74 -3.04 -6.35
C TYR A 39 -25.69 -4.03 -6.83
N LEU A 40 -24.74 -4.35 -5.97
CA LEU A 40 -23.69 -5.31 -6.24
C LEU A 40 -24.13 -6.66 -5.68
N ASN A 41 -24.28 -7.65 -6.56
CA ASN A 41 -24.70 -8.98 -6.15
C ASN A 41 -23.66 -9.63 -5.22
N ALA A 42 -24.16 -10.41 -4.27
CA ALA A 42 -23.31 -11.26 -3.47
C ALA A 42 -22.58 -12.29 -4.37
N THR A 43 -21.30 -12.50 -4.14
CA THR A 43 -20.59 -13.60 -4.80
C THR A 43 -20.73 -14.87 -3.95
N LYS A 44 -20.93 -16.03 -4.61
CA LYS A 44 -20.99 -17.30 -3.89
C LYS A 44 -19.65 -17.61 -3.20
N PRO A 45 -19.68 -18.24 -2.01
CA PRO A 45 -18.49 -18.74 -1.36
C PRO A 45 -17.73 -19.69 -2.29
N LYS A 46 -16.41 -19.57 -2.35
CA LYS A 46 -15.55 -20.50 -3.10
C LYS A 46 -14.90 -21.48 -2.12
N LYS A 47 -15.08 -22.78 -2.36
CA LYS A 47 -14.31 -23.82 -1.68
C LYS A 47 -12.96 -23.94 -2.34
N VAL A 48 -11.89 -23.80 -1.58
CA VAL A 48 -10.51 -23.97 -2.05
C VAL A 48 -9.84 -25.06 -1.23
N LYS A 49 -9.31 -26.08 -1.91
CA LYS A 49 -8.54 -27.14 -1.27
C LYS A 49 -7.10 -26.64 -1.12
N LEU A 50 -6.69 -26.31 0.10
CA LEU A 50 -5.37 -25.78 0.39
C LEU A 50 -4.30 -26.91 0.41
N ASN A 51 -4.67 -28.08 0.93
CA ASN A 51 -3.85 -29.30 0.86
C ASN A 51 -4.73 -30.54 1.04
N LYS A 52 -4.08 -31.73 1.17
CA LYS A 52 -4.75 -33.03 1.34
C LYS A 52 -5.73 -33.08 2.54
N TYR A 53 -5.50 -32.26 3.56
CA TYR A 53 -6.24 -32.30 4.84
C TYR A 53 -7.05 -31.03 5.12
N ILE A 54 -6.79 -29.92 4.45
CA ILE A 54 -7.40 -28.64 4.75
C ILE A 54 -8.24 -28.15 3.57
N ASN A 55 -9.54 -28.06 3.80
CA ASN A 55 -10.49 -27.40 2.91
C ASN A 55 -10.85 -26.04 3.51
N ALA A 56 -10.53 -24.96 2.83
CA ALA A 56 -10.97 -23.62 3.21
C ALA A 56 -12.16 -23.18 2.35
N THR A 57 -13.14 -22.55 2.99
CA THR A 57 -14.23 -21.90 2.31
C THR A 57 -14.02 -20.39 2.42
N TYR A 58 -13.67 -19.76 1.31
CA TYR A 58 -13.61 -18.29 1.26
C TYR A 58 -15.04 -17.74 1.23
N PRO A 59 -15.41 -16.86 2.17
CA PRO A 59 -16.73 -16.25 2.16
C PRO A 59 -16.90 -15.44 0.87
N GLY A 60 -18.03 -15.61 0.23
CA GLY A 60 -18.41 -14.76 -0.91
C GLY A 60 -18.55 -13.30 -0.47
N LYS A 61 -18.40 -12.38 -1.41
CA LYS A 61 -18.66 -10.95 -1.13
C LYS A 61 -20.15 -10.78 -0.83
N PRO A 62 -20.52 -10.13 0.30
CA PRO A 62 -21.92 -9.90 0.64
C PRO A 62 -22.60 -8.98 -0.38
N TYR A 63 -23.93 -9.07 -0.46
CA TYR A 63 -24.74 -8.11 -1.19
C TYR A 63 -24.46 -6.68 -0.69
N ARG A 64 -24.18 -5.75 -1.59
CA ARG A 64 -23.91 -4.36 -1.27
C ARG A 64 -24.85 -3.42 -2.04
N LYS A 65 -25.44 -2.49 -1.31
CA LYS A 65 -26.17 -1.37 -1.87
C LYS A 65 -25.28 -0.14 -1.81
N ARG A 66 -24.85 0.35 -2.97
CA ARG A 66 -24.16 1.63 -3.10
C ARG A 66 -25.17 2.72 -3.43
N LYS A 67 -25.15 3.80 -2.66
CA LYS A 67 -25.98 5.00 -2.87
C LYS A 67 -25.04 6.16 -3.08
N THR A 68 -25.17 6.84 -4.21
CA THR A 68 -24.46 8.10 -4.48
C THR A 68 -25.47 9.23 -4.44
N ILE A 69 -25.17 10.29 -3.71
CA ILE A 69 -25.89 11.54 -3.71
C ILE A 69 -24.96 12.56 -4.35
N GLY A 70 -25.40 13.28 -5.35
CA GLY A 70 -24.61 14.30 -6.03
C GLY A 70 -25.45 15.46 -6.52
N THR A 71 -24.82 16.60 -6.73
CA THR A 71 -25.46 17.80 -7.25
C THR A 71 -25.23 17.91 -8.75
N TYR A 72 -26.25 18.31 -9.48
CA TYR A 72 -26.25 18.49 -10.93
C TYR A 72 -26.58 19.92 -11.31
N LYS A 73 -25.87 20.43 -12.30
CA LYS A 73 -26.13 21.71 -12.96
C LYS A 73 -26.05 21.51 -14.47
N ASP A 74 -27.09 21.92 -15.18
CA ASP A 74 -27.19 21.84 -16.65
C ASP A 74 -26.91 20.42 -17.19
N GLY A 75 -27.44 19.39 -16.49
CA GLY A 75 -27.36 17.99 -16.87
C GLY A 75 -26.05 17.31 -16.45
N ARG A 76 -25.03 18.03 -15.97
CA ARG A 76 -23.74 17.50 -15.55
C ARG A 76 -23.60 17.46 -14.03
N ALA A 77 -22.85 16.49 -13.53
CA ALA A 77 -22.48 16.46 -12.12
C ALA A 77 -21.59 17.66 -11.79
N ASN A 78 -22.05 18.50 -10.85
CA ASN A 78 -21.40 19.77 -10.52
C ASN A 78 -21.71 20.13 -9.07
N GLY A 79 -20.69 20.15 -8.21
CA GLY A 79 -20.82 20.37 -6.77
C GLY A 79 -20.61 19.10 -5.95
N ASP A 80 -21.01 19.15 -4.70
CA ASP A 80 -20.68 18.10 -3.73
C ASP A 80 -21.33 16.75 -4.03
N TYR A 81 -20.60 15.68 -3.73
CA TYR A 81 -21.12 14.32 -3.74
C TYR A 81 -20.79 13.56 -2.46
N LYS A 82 -21.63 12.56 -2.16
CA LYS A 82 -21.44 11.60 -1.08
C LYS A 82 -21.80 10.20 -1.56
N ILE A 83 -20.94 9.24 -1.23
CA ILE A 83 -21.13 7.84 -1.57
C ILE A 83 -21.28 7.03 -0.28
N PHE A 84 -22.33 6.21 -0.24
CA PHE A 84 -22.63 5.33 0.88
C PHE A 84 -22.62 3.88 0.40
N GLU A 85 -22.05 2.98 1.20
CA GLU A 85 -22.23 1.55 1.07
C GLU A 85 -23.00 1.01 2.28
N ASN A 86 -24.17 0.34 2.01
CA ASN A 86 -25.06 -0.14 3.06
C ASN A 86 -25.42 0.93 4.11
N ASN A 87 -25.65 2.16 3.65
CA ASN A 87 -25.94 3.38 4.44
C ASN A 87 -24.76 3.92 5.29
N VAL A 88 -23.54 3.39 5.13
CA VAL A 88 -22.34 3.95 5.73
C VAL A 88 -21.65 4.85 4.72
N LEU A 89 -21.29 6.07 5.10
CA LEU A 89 -20.50 6.99 4.26
C LEU A 89 -19.13 6.35 3.97
N VAL A 90 -18.77 6.25 2.70
CA VAL A 90 -17.47 5.69 2.28
C VAL A 90 -16.64 6.67 1.47
N GLU A 91 -17.26 7.71 0.91
CA GLU A 91 -16.52 8.73 0.17
C GLU A 91 -17.33 10.02 0.10
N GLU A 92 -16.65 11.16 0.15
CA GLU A 92 -17.20 12.48 -0.17
C GLU A 92 -16.19 13.35 -0.89
N GLY A 93 -16.65 14.29 -1.69
CA GLY A 93 -15.83 15.20 -2.48
C GLY A 93 -16.70 16.09 -3.37
N THR A 94 -16.08 16.66 -4.43
CA THR A 94 -16.78 17.54 -5.39
C THR A 94 -16.60 17.06 -6.81
N PHE A 95 -17.60 17.33 -7.64
CA PHE A 95 -17.55 17.19 -9.10
C PHE A 95 -17.52 18.57 -9.77
N LEU A 96 -16.80 18.65 -10.87
CA LEU A 96 -16.88 19.74 -11.82
C LEU A 96 -17.05 19.14 -13.22
N ASN A 97 -18.18 19.40 -13.87
CA ASN A 97 -18.49 18.89 -15.23
C ASN A 97 -18.30 17.38 -15.37
N ASP A 98 -18.87 16.58 -14.45
CA ASP A 98 -18.82 15.12 -14.37
C ASP A 98 -17.48 14.52 -13.92
N LEU A 99 -16.43 15.31 -13.72
CA LEU A 99 -15.13 14.85 -13.23
C LEU A 99 -14.98 15.17 -11.73
N ALA A 100 -14.39 14.25 -10.97
CA ALA A 100 -14.00 14.52 -9.58
C ALA A 100 -12.92 15.60 -9.54
N GLN A 101 -13.09 16.60 -8.67
CA GLN A 101 -12.24 17.77 -8.60
C GLN A 101 -12.07 18.26 -7.18
N GLY A 102 -10.84 18.72 -6.81
CA GLY A 102 -10.56 19.28 -5.50
C GLY A 102 -10.54 18.22 -4.39
N ALA A 103 -10.72 18.67 -3.16
CA ALA A 103 -10.58 17.85 -1.97
C ALA A 103 -11.59 16.70 -1.91
N PHE A 104 -11.13 15.53 -1.47
CA PHE A 104 -11.96 14.37 -1.20
C PHE A 104 -11.54 13.67 0.08
N LYS A 105 -12.48 12.86 0.63
CA LYS A 105 -12.23 11.97 1.76
C LYS A 105 -12.85 10.61 1.50
N GLN A 106 -12.10 9.53 1.76
CA GLN A 106 -12.60 8.17 1.74
C GLN A 106 -12.54 7.57 3.14
N TYR A 107 -13.54 6.76 3.46
CA TYR A 107 -13.70 6.14 4.77
C TYR A 107 -13.75 4.63 4.65
N ARG A 108 -13.16 3.91 5.61
CA ARG A 108 -13.32 2.45 5.71
C ARG A 108 -14.69 2.14 6.30
N PRO A 109 -15.56 1.43 5.58
CA PRO A 109 -16.78 0.95 6.17
C PRO A 109 -16.50 -0.14 7.19
N HIS A 110 -17.08 -0.02 8.38
CA HIS A 110 -17.04 -1.05 9.41
C HIS A 110 -18.01 -2.18 9.02
N TYR A 111 -17.56 -3.17 8.26
CA TYR A 111 -18.37 -4.37 8.05
C TYR A 111 -18.23 -5.28 9.30
N ALA A 112 -18.94 -4.93 10.38
CA ALA A 112 -19.20 -5.85 11.45
C ALA A 112 -20.18 -6.92 10.95
N SER A 113 -19.69 -7.96 10.29
CA SER A 113 -20.47 -9.17 10.05
C SER A 113 -20.65 -9.89 11.39
N LYS A 114 -21.81 -9.67 12.04
CA LYS A 114 -22.16 -10.32 13.31
C LYS A 114 -22.31 -11.85 13.22
N ASN A 115 -22.34 -12.43 12.00
CA ASN A 115 -22.80 -13.80 11.77
C ASN A 115 -21.79 -14.72 11.05
N ASN A 116 -20.48 -14.47 11.10
CA ASN A 116 -19.54 -15.34 10.39
C ASN A 116 -18.51 -15.96 11.34
N ILE A 117 -18.64 -17.28 11.56
CA ILE A 117 -17.74 -18.10 12.40
C ILE A 117 -16.28 -17.95 11.97
N ILE A 118 -16.02 -17.76 10.66
CA ILE A 118 -14.69 -17.53 10.10
C ILE A 118 -14.12 -16.18 10.55
N ASN A 119 -14.96 -15.14 10.68
CA ASN A 119 -14.53 -13.87 11.26
C ASN A 119 -14.26 -13.96 12.76
N ARG A 120 -14.83 -14.94 13.49
CA ARG A 120 -14.45 -15.24 14.88
C ARG A 120 -13.06 -15.87 14.97
N VAL A 121 -12.68 -16.74 14.04
CA VAL A 121 -11.35 -17.38 14.01
C VAL A 121 -10.29 -16.39 13.48
N LEU A 122 -10.60 -15.64 12.42
CA LEU A 122 -9.72 -14.57 11.93
C LEU A 122 -9.68 -13.36 12.87
N SER A 123 -10.76 -13.07 13.63
CA SER A 123 -10.76 -12.02 14.66
C SER A 123 -9.93 -12.38 15.88
N PHE A 124 -9.60 -13.66 16.10
CA PHE A 124 -8.62 -14.06 17.10
C PHE A 124 -7.19 -13.68 16.67
N TYR A 125 -6.90 -13.72 15.35
CA TYR A 125 -5.64 -13.24 14.76
C TYR A 125 -5.65 -11.72 14.48
N TYR A 126 -6.84 -11.11 14.24
CA TYR A 126 -7.03 -9.69 13.96
C TYR A 126 -7.88 -9.00 15.02
N ARG A 127 -7.54 -9.18 16.29
CA ARG A 127 -8.31 -8.72 17.46
C ARG A 127 -8.33 -7.21 17.70
N LYS A 128 -7.90 -6.38 16.74
CA LYS A 128 -8.10 -4.94 16.80
C LYS A 128 -9.35 -4.56 16.01
N LYS A 129 -10.33 -4.01 16.70
CA LYS A 129 -11.52 -3.37 16.13
C LYS A 129 -11.06 -2.26 15.18
N ARG A 130 -11.10 -2.51 13.87
CA ARG A 130 -10.91 -1.41 12.90
C ARG A 130 -12.02 -0.41 13.12
N LYS A 131 -11.69 0.76 13.60
CA LYS A 131 -12.65 1.87 13.71
C LYS A 131 -13.04 2.29 12.29
N ALA A 132 -14.36 2.48 12.03
CA ALA A 132 -14.78 3.25 10.88
C ALA A 132 -14.14 4.63 11.00
N GLY A 133 -13.32 5.03 10.05
CA GLY A 133 -12.59 6.27 10.12
C GLY A 133 -12.06 6.69 8.76
N LEU A 134 -11.53 7.88 8.71
CA LEU A 134 -10.83 8.41 7.54
C LEU A 134 -9.75 7.41 7.11
N PHE A 135 -9.70 7.13 5.82
CA PHE A 135 -8.75 6.17 5.23
C PHE A 135 -7.82 6.82 4.22
N ILE A 136 -8.38 7.66 3.35
CA ILE A 136 -7.62 8.43 2.37
C ILE A 136 -8.21 9.82 2.34
N GLU A 137 -7.35 10.83 2.34
CA GLU A 137 -7.71 12.19 1.98
C GLU A 137 -6.68 12.79 1.04
N GLY A 138 -7.12 13.72 0.20
CA GLY A 138 -6.27 14.38 -0.77
C GLY A 138 -7.07 15.13 -1.81
N ASN A 139 -6.54 15.25 -3.01
CA ASN A 139 -7.17 16.00 -4.09
C ASN A 139 -7.31 15.17 -5.35
N TYR A 140 -8.40 15.45 -6.07
CA TYR A 140 -8.58 15.07 -7.46
C TYR A 140 -8.32 16.27 -8.39
N LYS A 141 -7.76 15.99 -9.55
CA LYS A 141 -7.72 16.88 -10.70
C LYS A 141 -8.18 16.09 -11.91
N ASP A 142 -9.25 16.58 -12.56
CA ASP A 142 -9.83 15.95 -13.75
C ASP A 142 -10.16 14.46 -13.59
N GLY A 143 -10.65 14.09 -12.40
CA GLY A 143 -11.01 12.71 -12.04
C GLY A 143 -9.85 11.81 -11.60
N LEU A 144 -8.62 12.30 -11.60
CA LEU A 144 -7.42 11.56 -11.20
C LEU A 144 -6.84 12.09 -9.87
N PHE A 145 -6.20 11.23 -9.10
CA PHE A 145 -5.44 11.64 -7.92
C PHE A 145 -4.34 12.63 -8.31
N HIS A 146 -4.22 13.71 -7.55
CA HIS A 146 -3.25 14.76 -7.83
C HIS A 146 -2.76 15.45 -6.56
N GLY A 147 -1.42 15.70 -6.50
CA GLY A 147 -0.78 16.30 -5.34
C GLY A 147 -0.65 15.30 -4.19
N GLU A 148 -0.59 15.81 -2.98
CA GLU A 148 -0.39 15.02 -1.78
C GLU A 148 -1.65 14.25 -1.40
N LEU A 149 -1.52 12.93 -1.18
CA LEU A 149 -2.53 12.06 -0.61
C LEU A 149 -2.04 11.49 0.72
N ARG A 150 -2.90 11.56 1.72
CA ARG A 150 -2.69 10.97 3.04
C ARG A 150 -3.49 9.68 3.17
N PHE A 151 -2.83 8.62 3.60
CA PHE A 151 -3.42 7.31 3.84
C PHE A 151 -3.31 6.98 5.33
N GLU A 152 -4.42 6.63 5.98
CA GLU A 152 -4.47 6.25 7.38
C GLU A 152 -4.51 4.74 7.55
N GLY A 153 -3.56 4.18 8.30
CA GLY A 153 -3.46 2.76 8.62
C GLY A 153 -3.19 1.88 7.42
N LEU A 154 -2.06 1.23 7.37
CA LEU A 154 -1.75 0.20 6.37
C LEU A 154 -2.52 -1.09 6.68
N PRO A 155 -2.78 -1.97 5.69
CA PRO A 155 -3.55 -3.21 5.90
C PRO A 155 -3.00 -4.14 6.99
N TRP A 156 -1.71 -4.06 7.27
CA TRP A 156 -0.96 -4.89 8.23
C TRP A 156 -0.53 -4.13 9.48
N GLU A 157 -0.51 -2.77 9.47
CA GLU A 157 -0.13 -1.95 10.61
C GLU A 157 -1.12 -0.79 10.78
N GLU A 158 -2.07 -0.94 11.71
CA GLU A 158 -3.12 0.07 11.97
C GLU A 158 -2.59 1.35 12.60
N ASP A 159 -1.34 1.35 13.02
CA ASP A 159 -0.71 2.41 13.78
C ASP A 159 0.21 3.31 12.93
N GLU A 160 0.17 3.16 11.60
CA GLU A 160 0.95 3.93 10.67
C GLU A 160 0.06 4.76 9.74
N PHE A 161 0.56 5.90 9.31
CA PHE A 161 -0.01 6.66 8.21
C PHE A 161 1.07 6.96 7.18
N SER A 162 0.67 7.20 5.95
CA SER A 162 1.60 7.58 4.89
C SER A 162 1.11 8.78 4.10
N ILE A 163 2.04 9.55 3.59
CA ILE A 163 1.80 10.62 2.63
C ILE A 163 2.56 10.26 1.36
N CYS A 164 1.89 10.36 0.22
CA CYS A 164 2.47 10.11 -1.09
C CYS A 164 2.00 11.18 -2.07
N ASN A 165 2.88 11.62 -2.96
CA ASN A 165 2.52 12.55 -4.02
C ASN A 165 2.05 11.81 -5.27
N PHE A 166 1.03 12.36 -5.91
CA PHE A 166 0.44 11.84 -7.14
C PHE A 166 0.46 12.90 -8.26
N CYS A 167 0.74 12.45 -9.47
CA CYS A 167 0.61 13.23 -10.68
C CYS A 167 -0.16 12.42 -11.71
N GLU A 168 -1.30 12.97 -12.20
CA GLU A 168 -2.15 12.32 -13.20
C GLU A 168 -2.54 10.88 -12.83
N GLY A 169 -2.83 10.63 -11.54
CA GLY A 169 -3.27 9.32 -11.03
C GLY A 169 -2.16 8.34 -10.69
N TRP A 170 -0.90 8.67 -10.93
CA TRP A 170 0.26 7.83 -10.61
C TRP A 170 1.05 8.41 -9.44
N GLU A 171 1.63 7.53 -8.61
CA GLU A 171 2.60 7.96 -7.61
C GLU A 171 3.79 8.64 -8.32
N ASP A 172 4.12 9.88 -7.90
CA ASP A 172 5.23 10.66 -8.46
C ASP A 172 5.80 11.59 -7.37
N GLY A 173 7.02 11.33 -6.94
CA GLY A 173 7.68 12.01 -5.82
C GLY A 173 7.88 11.12 -4.61
N THR A 174 8.08 11.71 -3.45
CA THR A 174 8.41 10.99 -2.21
C THR A 174 7.15 10.49 -1.51
N GLN A 175 7.15 9.23 -1.15
CA GLN A 175 6.26 8.64 -0.15
C GLN A 175 7.00 8.58 1.19
N THR A 176 6.35 8.98 2.26
CA THR A 176 6.86 8.82 3.62
C THR A 176 5.82 8.12 4.48
N VAL A 177 6.26 7.16 5.28
CA VAL A 177 5.45 6.41 6.24
C VAL A 177 5.88 6.79 7.65
N TRP A 178 4.92 7.11 8.51
CA TRP A 178 5.14 7.44 9.92
C TRP A 178 4.41 6.46 10.83
N GLY A 179 5.04 6.15 11.96
CA GLY A 179 4.37 5.52 13.08
C GLY A 179 3.48 6.50 13.85
N LYS A 180 2.60 6.01 14.71
CA LYS A 180 1.78 6.84 15.63
C LYS A 180 2.60 7.67 16.61
N ASP A 181 3.81 7.26 16.90
CA ASP A 181 4.78 7.99 17.70
C ASP A 181 5.40 9.18 16.97
N GLY A 182 4.99 9.44 15.72
CA GLY A 182 5.49 10.51 14.86
C GLY A 182 6.85 10.26 14.22
N GLN A 183 7.45 9.10 14.45
CA GLN A 183 8.74 8.76 13.83
C GLN A 183 8.55 8.20 12.42
N ILE A 184 9.48 8.52 11.54
CA ILE A 184 9.51 7.96 10.18
C ILE A 184 9.84 6.46 10.26
N ARG A 185 9.05 5.64 9.57
CA ARG A 185 9.26 4.20 9.39
C ARG A 185 9.91 3.89 8.05
N SER A 186 9.48 4.59 7.00
CA SER A 186 10.12 4.45 5.69
C SER A 186 9.95 5.68 4.83
N THR A 187 10.87 5.83 3.86
CA THR A 187 10.75 6.77 2.74
C THR A 187 11.04 6.05 1.44
N LEU A 188 10.32 6.40 0.38
CA LEU A 188 10.47 5.80 -0.93
C LEU A 188 10.18 6.85 -2.01
N GLU A 189 10.99 6.87 -3.05
CA GLU A 189 10.77 7.72 -4.21
C GLU A 189 10.03 6.96 -5.31
N TRP A 190 9.06 7.64 -5.92
CA TRP A 190 8.24 7.14 -7.00
C TRP A 190 8.40 8.02 -8.25
N LYS A 191 8.29 7.39 -9.40
CA LYS A 191 8.23 8.08 -10.69
C LYS A 191 7.25 7.37 -11.60
N LYS A 192 6.15 8.05 -11.94
CA LYS A 192 5.09 7.51 -12.81
C LYS A 192 4.62 6.11 -12.38
N GLY A 193 4.31 5.91 -11.08
CA GLY A 193 3.82 4.65 -10.52
C GLY A 193 4.86 3.55 -10.36
N LYS A 194 6.15 3.84 -10.59
CA LYS A 194 7.24 2.89 -10.40
C LYS A 194 8.20 3.36 -9.31
N LYS A 195 8.67 2.42 -8.48
CA LYS A 195 9.75 2.70 -7.53
C LYS A 195 10.97 3.25 -8.28
N HIS A 196 11.49 4.39 -7.81
CA HIS A 196 12.63 5.07 -8.42
C HIS A 196 13.45 5.75 -7.33
N GLY A 197 14.80 5.85 -7.47
CA GLY A 197 15.62 6.46 -6.43
C GLY A 197 15.80 5.58 -5.19
N VAL A 198 15.84 6.18 -4.02
CA VAL A 198 16.23 5.52 -2.78
C VAL A 198 15.03 5.22 -1.89
N GLU A 199 14.90 3.95 -1.48
CA GLU A 199 14.04 3.50 -0.39
C GLU A 199 14.87 3.37 0.89
N LYS A 200 14.37 3.91 2.00
CA LYS A 200 14.95 3.75 3.34
C LYS A 200 13.89 3.22 4.29
N GLU A 201 14.24 2.25 5.10
CA GLU A 201 13.42 1.75 6.20
C GLU A 201 14.16 1.97 7.52
N TYR A 202 13.42 2.23 8.59
CA TYR A 202 13.98 2.55 9.89
C TYR A 202 13.44 1.61 10.96
N PHE A 203 14.29 1.27 11.93
CA PHE A 203 13.87 0.63 13.17
C PHE A 203 13.01 1.59 14.02
N ARG A 204 12.34 1.04 15.03
CA ARG A 204 11.55 1.86 15.97
C ARG A 204 12.39 2.85 16.77
N ASN A 205 13.67 2.58 16.97
CA ASN A 205 14.62 3.49 17.61
C ASN A 205 15.12 4.62 16.69
N GLY A 206 14.62 4.71 15.45
CA GLY A 206 14.96 5.72 14.45
C GLY A 206 16.24 5.43 13.65
N ARG A 207 16.97 4.35 13.95
CA ARG A 207 18.14 3.98 13.17
C ARG A 207 17.77 3.35 11.84
N LEU A 208 18.61 3.53 10.83
CA LEU A 208 18.43 2.95 9.51
C LEU A 208 18.45 1.42 9.59
N ARG A 209 17.41 0.76 9.08
CA ARG A 209 17.29 -0.70 8.98
C ARG A 209 17.71 -1.20 7.61
N SER A 210 17.23 -0.53 6.55
CA SER A 210 17.59 -0.89 5.18
C SER A 210 17.66 0.32 4.26
N LEU A 211 18.51 0.23 3.24
CA LEU A 211 18.61 1.14 2.13
C LEU A 211 18.58 0.32 0.85
N ARG A 212 17.71 0.70 -0.10
CA ARG A 212 17.61 0.06 -1.41
C ARG A 212 17.53 1.13 -2.48
N THR A 213 18.17 0.90 -3.62
CA THR A 213 18.09 1.82 -4.75
C THR A 213 17.33 1.16 -5.90
N PHE A 214 16.39 1.91 -6.48
CA PHE A 214 15.52 1.44 -7.56
C PHE A 214 15.68 2.31 -8.81
N LYS A 215 15.47 1.68 -9.96
CA LYS A 215 15.32 2.34 -11.25
C LYS A 215 14.20 1.65 -12.02
N GLU A 216 13.18 2.41 -12.42
CA GLU A 216 12.01 1.92 -13.18
C GLU A 216 11.31 0.69 -12.56
N GLY A 217 11.30 0.60 -11.22
CA GLY A 217 10.67 -0.48 -10.45
C GLY A 217 11.59 -1.64 -10.07
N GLU A 218 12.81 -1.70 -10.63
CA GLU A 218 13.78 -2.76 -10.38
C GLU A 218 14.90 -2.31 -9.44
N LEU A 219 15.43 -3.22 -8.63
CA LEU A 219 16.65 -2.95 -7.84
C LEU A 219 17.80 -2.59 -8.78
N HIS A 220 18.40 -1.42 -8.56
CA HIS A 220 19.51 -0.92 -9.38
C HIS A 220 20.42 -0.04 -8.54
N GLY A 221 21.64 -0.48 -8.29
CA GLY A 221 22.58 0.19 -7.39
C GLY A 221 22.69 -0.54 -6.06
N LEU A 222 22.81 0.22 -4.99
CA LEU A 222 23.14 -0.29 -3.66
C LEU A 222 21.89 -0.82 -2.92
N LYS A 223 22.05 -1.99 -2.27
CA LYS A 223 21.18 -2.50 -1.21
C LYS A 223 22.01 -2.74 0.03
N GLN A 224 21.58 -2.18 1.16
CA GLN A 224 22.24 -2.34 2.47
C GLN A 224 21.21 -2.72 3.52
N GLU A 225 21.58 -3.57 4.46
CA GLU A 225 20.84 -3.91 5.65
C GLU A 225 21.70 -3.70 6.89
N PHE A 226 21.07 -3.28 7.97
CA PHE A 226 21.73 -2.89 9.20
C PHE A 226 21.10 -3.57 10.39
N TYR A 227 21.87 -3.92 11.39
CA TYR A 227 21.38 -4.31 12.71
C TYR A 227 20.80 -3.12 13.47
N GLU A 228 20.00 -3.40 14.48
CA GLU A 228 19.37 -2.36 15.31
C GLU A 228 20.37 -1.48 16.06
N ASP A 229 21.59 -1.97 16.29
CA ASP A 229 22.69 -1.20 16.87
C ASP A 229 23.38 -0.26 15.84
N GLY A 230 22.99 -0.34 14.55
CA GLY A 230 23.50 0.48 13.45
C GLY A 230 24.72 -0.11 12.72
N ARG A 231 25.20 -1.30 13.11
CA ARG A 231 26.26 -1.99 12.36
C ARG A 231 25.72 -2.49 11.02
N LEU A 232 26.54 -2.41 9.97
CA LEU A 232 26.22 -2.96 8.67
C LEU A 232 26.13 -4.50 8.75
N GLU A 233 24.98 -5.05 8.44
CA GLU A 233 24.73 -6.48 8.33
C GLU A 233 25.19 -7.00 6.97
N SER A 234 24.67 -6.37 5.90
CA SER A 234 24.95 -6.82 4.55
C SER A 234 24.87 -5.69 3.54
N GLN A 235 25.55 -5.88 2.42
CA GLN A 235 25.56 -4.96 1.30
C GLN A 235 25.65 -5.74 -0.01
N TRP A 236 24.82 -5.37 -0.96
CA TRP A 236 24.86 -5.90 -2.33
C TRP A 236 24.73 -4.79 -3.34
N THR A 237 25.28 -5.03 -4.52
CA THR A 237 25.08 -4.17 -5.68
C THR A 237 24.22 -4.86 -6.71
N TRP A 238 23.26 -4.14 -7.26
CA TRP A 238 22.28 -4.64 -8.19
C TRP A 238 22.33 -3.87 -9.52
N LYS A 239 22.02 -4.54 -10.60
CA LYS A 239 21.88 -3.93 -11.93
C LYS A 239 20.69 -4.55 -12.63
N ASN A 240 19.61 -3.74 -12.84
CA ASN A 240 18.38 -4.17 -13.50
C ASN A 240 17.81 -5.47 -12.88
N GLY A 241 17.61 -5.48 -11.55
CA GLY A 241 17.04 -6.61 -10.80
C GLY A 241 17.96 -7.81 -10.59
N ILE A 242 19.22 -7.76 -11.07
CA ILE A 242 20.19 -8.87 -10.97
C ILE A 242 21.37 -8.44 -10.10
N LEU A 243 21.87 -9.32 -9.24
CA LEU A 243 23.11 -9.09 -8.46
C LEU A 243 24.29 -8.87 -9.41
N HIS A 244 24.94 -7.73 -9.29
CA HIS A 244 26.07 -7.38 -10.15
C HIS A 244 26.98 -6.34 -9.51
N GLY A 245 28.20 -6.70 -9.19
CA GLY A 245 29.18 -5.84 -8.52
C GLY A 245 29.48 -6.30 -7.09
N PRO A 246 30.10 -5.45 -6.27
CA PRO A 246 30.59 -5.82 -4.95
C PRO A 246 29.47 -6.19 -3.98
N TYR A 247 29.73 -7.21 -3.17
CA TYR A 247 28.90 -7.60 -2.04
C TYR A 247 29.74 -7.74 -0.76
N ARG A 248 29.05 -7.62 0.37
CA ARG A 248 29.52 -7.92 1.70
C ARG A 248 28.38 -8.50 2.52
N GLU A 249 28.59 -9.67 3.06
CA GLU A 249 27.63 -10.39 3.89
C GLU A 249 28.25 -10.65 5.26
N ARG A 250 27.44 -10.52 6.30
CA ARG A 250 27.80 -10.88 7.66
C ARG A 250 26.69 -11.75 8.21
N ASP A 251 27.04 -12.90 8.70
CA ASP A 251 26.14 -13.82 9.34
C ASP A 251 26.59 -14.07 10.78
N PHE A 252 25.65 -14.10 11.72
CA PHE A 252 25.89 -14.39 13.13
C PHE A 252 25.02 -15.57 13.53
N ASN A 253 25.62 -16.46 14.30
CA ASN A 253 24.86 -17.39 15.12
C ASN A 253 25.08 -17.01 16.59
N ASP A 254 24.01 -16.53 17.26
CA ASP A 254 24.00 -16.18 18.69
C ASP A 254 23.47 -17.35 19.54
N ASP A 255 23.80 -18.59 19.23
CA ASP A 255 23.54 -19.71 20.15
C ASP A 255 24.26 -19.45 21.46
N GLU A 256 23.53 -19.57 22.57
CA GLU A 256 23.98 -19.17 23.94
C GLU A 256 25.32 -19.80 24.38
N ASP A 257 25.74 -20.91 23.73
CA ASP A 257 26.96 -21.63 24.09
C ASP A 257 28.13 -21.43 23.10
N PHE A 258 27.88 -21.17 21.83
CA PHE A 258 28.91 -21.00 20.78
C PHE A 258 28.47 -20.04 19.67
N GLY A 259 28.66 -18.72 19.91
CA GLY A 259 28.44 -17.75 18.85
C GLY A 259 29.55 -17.77 17.81
N TRP A 260 29.20 -17.77 16.52
CA TRP A 260 30.18 -17.63 15.44
C TRP A 260 29.82 -16.44 14.51
N LEU A 261 30.85 -15.89 13.89
CA LEU A 261 30.74 -14.80 12.92
C LEU A 261 31.30 -15.26 11.58
N GLN A 262 30.47 -15.19 10.56
CA GLN A 262 30.92 -15.31 9.18
C GLN A 262 30.90 -13.94 8.51
N LEU A 263 32.01 -13.56 7.90
CA LEU A 263 32.14 -12.39 7.03
C LEU A 263 32.55 -12.86 5.65
N GLU A 264 31.83 -12.46 4.62
CA GLU A 264 32.23 -12.71 3.24
C GLU A 264 32.11 -11.43 2.42
N ARG A 265 33.06 -11.18 1.55
CA ARG A 265 33.02 -10.12 0.54
C ARG A 265 33.63 -10.58 -0.77
N GLY A 266 33.06 -10.13 -1.86
CA GLY A 266 33.48 -10.50 -3.20
C GLY A 266 32.71 -9.70 -4.24
N ASN A 267 32.53 -10.30 -5.40
CA ASN A 267 31.75 -9.71 -6.48
C ASN A 267 30.75 -10.71 -7.04
N TYR A 268 29.59 -10.17 -7.46
CA TYR A 268 28.63 -10.84 -8.32
C TYR A 268 28.80 -10.36 -9.76
N PHE A 269 28.60 -11.25 -10.71
CA PHE A 269 28.51 -10.95 -12.12
C PHE A 269 27.30 -11.69 -12.70
N ASN A 270 26.28 -10.94 -13.12
CA ASN A 270 25.02 -11.48 -13.65
C ASN A 270 24.35 -12.55 -12.76
N GLY A 271 24.30 -12.30 -11.46
CA GLY A 271 23.63 -13.17 -10.48
C GLY A 271 24.50 -14.25 -9.86
N GLU A 272 25.71 -14.44 -10.35
CA GLU A 272 26.66 -15.45 -9.84
C GLU A 272 27.83 -14.81 -9.10
N LYS A 273 28.26 -15.42 -7.98
CA LYS A 273 29.51 -15.05 -7.31
C LYS A 273 30.67 -15.34 -8.25
N LYS A 274 31.54 -14.36 -8.51
CA LYS A 274 32.65 -14.50 -9.45
C LYS A 274 33.89 -13.72 -9.05
N GLY A 275 35.05 -14.29 -9.33
CA GLY A 275 36.34 -13.65 -9.08
C GLY A 275 36.79 -13.78 -7.63
N LYS A 276 37.69 -12.89 -7.20
CA LYS A 276 38.31 -12.96 -5.88
C LYS A 276 37.30 -12.71 -4.76
N TYR A 277 37.35 -13.51 -3.71
CA TYR A 277 36.60 -13.31 -2.48
C TYR A 277 37.52 -13.40 -1.25
N ILE A 278 37.03 -12.86 -0.14
CA ILE A 278 37.64 -13.00 1.20
C ILE A 278 36.53 -13.44 2.14
N ARG A 279 36.75 -14.52 2.86
CA ARG A 279 35.85 -15.06 3.87
C ARG A 279 36.58 -15.16 5.21
N TYR A 280 35.88 -14.86 6.26
CA TYR A 280 36.31 -15.09 7.64
C TYR A 280 35.21 -15.92 8.35
N ILE A 281 35.65 -16.93 9.11
CA ILE A 281 34.76 -17.72 9.96
C ILE A 281 35.48 -17.85 11.31
N GLY A 282 34.89 -17.39 12.40
CA GLY A 282 35.47 -17.45 13.71
C GLY A 282 34.47 -17.25 14.84
N ASP A 283 34.89 -17.61 16.06
CA ASP A 283 34.05 -17.55 17.24
C ASP A 283 33.88 -16.12 17.77
N LEU A 284 32.79 -15.88 18.51
CA LEU A 284 32.56 -14.64 19.26
C LEU A 284 33.15 -14.74 20.67
N PRO A 285 33.64 -13.62 21.29
CA PRO A 285 33.64 -12.24 20.77
C PRO A 285 34.80 -11.97 19.80
N PHE A 286 34.43 -11.42 18.63
CA PHE A 286 35.35 -11.11 17.57
C PHE A 286 36.29 -9.94 17.95
N LYS A 287 37.57 -10.22 18.08
CA LYS A 287 38.65 -9.20 18.07
C LYS A 287 39.57 -9.48 16.89
N PRO A 288 39.35 -8.84 15.71
CA PRO A 288 40.22 -9.06 14.57
C PRO A 288 41.65 -8.62 14.94
N LYS A 289 42.57 -9.55 14.94
CA LYS A 289 44.01 -9.21 14.93
C LYS A 289 44.30 -8.55 13.58
N LYS A 290 44.88 -7.36 13.61
CA LYS A 290 45.42 -6.72 12.40
C LYS A 290 46.62 -7.52 11.93
N GLY A 291 46.45 -8.44 10.98
CA GLY A 291 47.57 -9.22 10.40
C GLY A 291 47.13 -10.17 9.31
N LYS A 292 48.06 -10.49 8.40
CA LYS A 292 47.80 -11.36 7.24
C LYS A 292 47.68 -12.86 7.60
N ASP A 293 47.95 -13.22 8.86
CA ASP A 293 48.25 -14.61 9.30
C ASP A 293 47.18 -15.17 10.28
N ASP A 294 45.98 -14.59 10.33
CA ASP A 294 44.87 -15.18 11.08
C ASP A 294 44.32 -16.38 10.31
N PRO A 295 44.39 -17.63 10.85
CA PRO A 295 43.98 -18.85 10.17
C PRO A 295 42.46 -18.87 9.79
N ASN A 296 41.68 -17.98 10.41
CA ASN A 296 40.23 -17.85 10.12
C ASN A 296 39.93 -17.06 8.84
N TRP A 297 40.93 -16.52 8.14
CA TRP A 297 40.76 -15.82 6.88
C TRP A 297 41.05 -16.73 5.69
N GLU A 298 40.03 -16.96 4.91
CA GLU A 298 40.13 -17.65 3.62
C GLU A 298 40.12 -16.64 2.46
N ARG A 299 40.97 -16.86 1.49
CA ARG A 299 40.97 -16.13 0.22
C ARG A 299 40.84 -17.09 -0.91
N GLY A 300 39.91 -16.83 -1.83
CA GLY A 300 39.67 -17.73 -2.92
C GLY A 300 39.20 -17.00 -4.16
N ILE A 301 38.86 -17.78 -5.18
CA ILE A 301 38.32 -17.31 -6.45
C ILE A 301 37.03 -18.11 -6.73
N HIS A 302 35.91 -17.41 -6.84
CA HIS A 302 34.69 -17.99 -7.41
C HIS A 302 34.87 -18.14 -8.93
N LYS A 303 34.71 -19.34 -9.44
CA LYS A 303 34.86 -19.64 -10.86
C LYS A 303 33.67 -19.20 -11.69
#